data_84cf9b866fb1240b29369092cbe68c81
#
_entry.id   84cf9b866fb1240b29369092cbe68c81
#
_cell.length_a   1.000
_cell.length_b   1.000
_cell.length_c   1.000
_cell.angle_alpha   90.00
_cell.angle_beta   90.00
_cell.angle_gamma   90.00
#
_symmetry.space_group_name_H-M   'P 1'
#
loop_
_entity.id
_entity.type
_entity.pdbx_description
1 polymer ?
#
loop_
_entity_poly.entity_id
_entity_poly.type
_entity_poly.pdbx_seq_one_letter_code
_entity_poly.pdbx_strand_id
1 'polypeptide(L)'
;MKKTITIFFTFLISILLYPQEKKKIDIKNADFTYINNEKHPDYWRLIGNVNIYHNETNMFCDSAYYFSEKEKIIAFNNIKINKGDSINLLGEKLNYDGEKGIAIISKNVILKNTTSDIESDKLIYDIDKEIIFYNSRSQIVKEKQKISSNKGRFYIKKNEYQFLDSVVLKSKKYSLNTNKLIYNENENINYLQGPSKIYFEDKTIYCEEGYIFNEKSEFFKNSYIENKDFKINADSIFYSDLKKSIKAYGNVFLTDTINNMVLSGNEADFFEKEEKMIFKNRPLLQLISDSDTLFINANKFENFILNNNNLIIAYSNVKFTNNNIIGKCDSLTYYNSDSIITMYEKPIIWLDEYQVFSDTIKINYYDKKINKMYLNSKPMIISKIDTQEYNQIKGEKMTGNFIENKLSIINVSGNGQSIYFLKEKKETIGMNYLESSTINLVFKNKKINNINYEATPHSLTTPIENLKHKDRFLKEFKWRINEKPTINEIINQ
;
A
#
# COMPACT_ATOMS: atom_id res chain seq x y z
N MET A 1 10.10 -38.42 68.64
CA MET A 1 11.43 -38.16 68.10
C MET A 1 11.75 -39.18 67.01
N LYS A 2 11.59 -38.87 65.74
CA LYS A 2 12.10 -39.69 64.64
C LYS A 2 13.01 -38.78 63.82
N LYS A 3 14.30 -39.11 63.84
CA LYS A 3 15.33 -38.41 62.97
C LYS A 3 15.24 -38.99 61.57
N THR A 4 14.91 -38.17 60.58
CA THR A 4 15.02 -38.53 59.21
C THR A 4 16.42 -38.09 58.72
N ILE A 5 17.21 -39.04 58.27
CA ILE A 5 18.52 -38.85 57.64
C ILE A 5 18.25 -38.59 56.15
N THR A 6 18.58 -37.40 55.71
CA THR A 6 18.54 -37.06 54.28
C THR A 6 19.90 -37.35 53.67
N ILE A 7 19.98 -38.42 52.85
CA ILE A 7 21.18 -38.75 52.06
C ILE A 7 21.21 -37.81 50.82
N PHE A 8 22.22 -36.93 50.76
CA PHE A 8 22.51 -36.07 49.62
C PHE A 8 23.32 -36.87 48.59
N PHE A 9 22.66 -37.33 47.55
CA PHE A 9 23.29 -38.05 46.42
C PHE A 9 23.84 -37.00 45.47
N THR A 10 25.13 -36.66 45.59
CA THR A 10 25.85 -35.83 44.61
C THR A 10 26.18 -36.68 43.39
N PHE A 11 25.38 -36.51 42.34
CA PHE A 11 25.65 -37.10 41.04
C PHE A 11 26.76 -36.27 40.36
N LEU A 12 27.98 -36.77 40.44
CA LEU A 12 29.15 -36.21 39.75
C LEU A 12 29.03 -36.55 38.27
N ILE A 13 28.43 -35.63 37.45
CA ILE A 13 28.46 -35.73 36.00
C ILE A 13 29.88 -35.38 35.55
N SER A 14 30.69 -36.42 35.37
CA SER A 14 31.95 -36.30 34.63
C SER A 14 31.61 -36.06 33.17
N ILE A 15 31.61 -34.80 32.76
CA ILE A 15 31.65 -34.43 31.34
C ILE A 15 32.96 -34.96 30.83
N LEU A 16 32.93 -36.11 30.17
CA LEU A 16 34.03 -36.58 29.34
C LEU A 16 34.20 -35.59 28.20
N LEU A 17 35.05 -34.59 28.43
CA LEU A 17 35.67 -33.83 27.37
C LEU A 17 36.55 -34.82 26.59
N TYR A 18 35.95 -35.48 25.61
CA TYR A 18 36.76 -36.12 24.57
C TYR A 18 37.51 -34.95 23.85
N PRO A 19 38.84 -34.91 23.91
CA PRO A 19 39.59 -34.02 23.06
C PRO A 19 39.26 -34.48 21.65
N GLN A 20 38.59 -33.62 20.87
CA GLN A 20 38.39 -33.89 19.46
C GLN A 20 39.77 -33.99 18.84
N GLU A 21 40.21 -35.20 18.44
CA GLU A 21 41.49 -35.40 17.79
C GLU A 21 41.55 -34.39 16.61
N LYS A 22 42.47 -33.44 16.67
CA LYS A 22 42.69 -32.50 15.58
C LYS A 22 43.11 -33.32 14.37
N LYS A 23 42.22 -33.44 13.39
CA LYS A 23 42.53 -34.07 12.13
C LYS A 23 43.69 -33.33 11.49
N LYS A 24 44.78 -34.01 11.22
CA LYS A 24 45.93 -33.45 10.50
C LYS A 24 45.64 -33.36 9.02
N ILE A 25 46.28 -32.35 8.38
CA ILE A 25 46.28 -32.24 6.92
C ILE A 25 47.00 -33.44 6.31
N ASP A 26 46.33 -34.14 5.41
CA ASP A 26 46.86 -35.32 4.74
C ASP A 26 47.21 -34.97 3.28
N ILE A 27 48.45 -35.15 2.88
CA ILE A 27 48.93 -34.98 1.51
C ILE A 27 48.72 -36.30 0.79
N LYS A 28 47.71 -36.37 -0.05
CA LYS A 28 47.33 -37.58 -0.81
C LYS A 28 48.22 -37.82 -2.04
N ASN A 29 48.64 -36.72 -2.69
CA ASN A 29 49.49 -36.77 -3.88
C ASN A 29 50.28 -35.48 -4.07
N ALA A 30 51.50 -35.61 -4.59
CA ALA A 30 52.31 -34.60 -5.26
C ALA A 30 53.35 -35.30 -6.13
N ASP A 31 53.57 -34.82 -7.34
CA ASP A 31 54.57 -35.43 -8.23
C ASP A 31 55.97 -35.28 -7.64
N PHE A 32 56.27 -34.15 -6.99
CA PHE A 32 57.53 -33.90 -6.32
C PHE A 32 57.30 -33.23 -4.98
N THR A 33 58.04 -33.69 -3.95
CA THR A 33 58.05 -33.11 -2.63
C THR A 33 59.46 -32.72 -2.22
N TYR A 34 59.75 -31.45 -2.02
CA TYR A 34 61.01 -30.94 -1.56
C TYR A 34 60.97 -30.57 -0.08
N ILE A 35 61.80 -31.21 0.72
CA ILE A 35 62.01 -30.95 2.14
C ILE A 35 63.45 -30.56 2.35
N ASN A 36 63.72 -29.35 2.82
CA ASN A 36 65.05 -28.88 3.11
C ASN A 36 65.09 -28.21 4.50
N ASN A 37 65.40 -29.03 5.49
CA ASN A 37 65.40 -28.59 6.89
C ASN A 37 66.58 -27.60 7.24
N GLU A 38 67.60 -27.49 6.41
CA GLU A 38 68.68 -26.56 6.64
C GLU A 38 68.37 -25.14 6.11
N LYS A 39 67.79 -25.07 4.90
CA LYS A 39 67.48 -23.76 4.25
C LYS A 39 66.05 -23.26 4.50
N HIS A 40 65.11 -24.17 4.64
CA HIS A 40 63.68 -23.87 4.77
C HIS A 40 63.03 -24.88 5.73
N PRO A 41 63.32 -24.82 7.02
CA PRO A 41 62.78 -25.78 8.02
C PRO A 41 61.27 -25.66 8.20
N ASP A 42 60.69 -24.54 7.79
CA ASP A 42 59.30 -24.18 8.14
C ASP A 42 58.26 -24.81 7.22
N TYR A 43 58.64 -25.25 6.00
CA TYR A 43 57.69 -25.76 5.03
C TYR A 43 58.20 -26.81 4.07
N TRP A 44 57.30 -27.65 3.60
CA TRP A 44 57.50 -28.56 2.48
C TRP A 44 57.01 -27.91 1.18
N ARG A 45 57.71 -28.02 0.10
CA ARG A 45 57.28 -27.57 -1.23
C ARG A 45 56.76 -28.76 -2.02
N LEU A 46 55.45 -28.71 -2.37
CA LEU A 46 54.74 -29.69 -3.16
C LEU A 46 54.59 -29.17 -4.58
N ILE A 47 54.85 -29.98 -5.61
CA ILE A 47 54.81 -29.58 -7.03
C ILE A 47 54.17 -30.70 -7.84
N GLY A 48 53.26 -30.33 -8.74
CA GLY A 48 52.58 -31.18 -9.72
C GLY A 48 51.48 -32.05 -9.12
N ASN A 49 50.29 -31.99 -9.68
CA ASN A 49 49.11 -32.77 -9.33
C ASN A 49 48.88 -32.89 -7.80
N VAL A 50 49.07 -31.78 -7.09
CA VAL A 50 48.96 -31.76 -5.63
C VAL A 50 47.53 -32.03 -5.23
N ASN A 51 47.32 -33.05 -4.37
CA ASN A 51 46.05 -33.38 -3.76
C ASN A 51 46.20 -33.42 -2.24
N ILE A 52 45.43 -32.62 -1.56
CA ILE A 52 45.42 -32.40 -0.12
C ILE A 52 44.03 -32.78 0.41
N TYR A 53 43.96 -33.53 1.49
CA TYR A 53 42.71 -33.92 2.12
C TYR A 53 42.66 -33.47 3.57
N HIS A 54 41.60 -32.79 3.94
CA HIS A 54 41.36 -32.41 5.32
C HIS A 54 39.84 -32.17 5.56
N ASN A 55 39.33 -32.65 6.70
CA ASN A 55 37.92 -32.47 7.12
C ASN A 55 36.91 -32.77 5.98
N GLU A 56 37.02 -33.97 5.37
CA GLU A 56 36.17 -34.45 4.27
C GLU A 56 36.23 -33.59 2.98
N THR A 57 37.24 -32.72 2.91
CA THR A 57 37.42 -31.78 1.80
C THR A 57 38.70 -32.17 1.02
N ASN A 58 38.56 -32.31 -0.29
CA ASN A 58 39.70 -32.44 -1.20
C ASN A 58 40.08 -31.07 -1.77
N MET A 59 41.37 -30.78 -1.78
CA MET A 59 41.94 -29.55 -2.29
C MET A 59 43.02 -29.92 -3.33
N PHE A 60 42.86 -29.45 -4.57
CA PHE A 60 43.76 -29.69 -5.66
C PHE A 60 44.44 -28.39 -6.09
N CYS A 61 45.71 -28.48 -6.54
CA CYS A 61 46.43 -27.33 -7.08
C CYS A 61 47.66 -27.80 -7.86
N ASP A 62 48.31 -26.87 -8.60
CA ASP A 62 49.56 -27.17 -9.33
C ASP A 62 50.77 -27.21 -8.38
N SER A 63 50.79 -26.33 -7.35
CA SER A 63 51.89 -26.31 -6.37
C SER A 63 51.41 -25.73 -5.03
N ALA A 64 52.10 -26.11 -3.93
CA ALA A 64 51.81 -25.62 -2.60
C ALA A 64 53.04 -25.58 -1.69
N TYR A 65 52.98 -24.71 -0.70
CA TYR A 65 53.82 -24.73 0.49
C TYR A 65 52.99 -25.28 1.64
N TYR A 66 53.46 -26.38 2.28
CA TYR A 66 52.81 -26.96 3.46
C TYR A 66 53.67 -26.72 4.69
N PHE A 67 53.12 -26.00 5.65
CA PHE A 67 53.70 -25.67 6.97
C PHE A 67 53.18 -26.69 7.98
N SER A 68 53.86 -27.80 8.11
CA SER A 68 53.40 -28.98 8.89
C SER A 68 53.22 -28.71 10.38
N GLU A 69 54.06 -27.88 11.01
CA GLU A 69 53.95 -27.53 12.42
C GLU A 69 52.75 -26.60 12.68
N LYS A 70 52.33 -25.80 11.71
CA LYS A 70 51.23 -24.84 11.81
C LYS A 70 49.94 -25.31 11.17
N GLU A 71 49.93 -26.53 10.60
CA GLU A 71 48.83 -27.06 9.80
C GLU A 71 48.28 -26.04 8.76
N LYS A 72 49.20 -25.40 7.98
CA LYS A 72 48.85 -24.37 6.99
C LYS A 72 49.32 -24.71 5.62
N ILE A 73 48.53 -24.28 4.60
CA ILE A 73 48.84 -24.46 3.19
C ILE A 73 48.73 -23.12 2.47
N ILE A 74 49.68 -22.81 1.61
CA ILE A 74 49.59 -21.75 0.60
C ILE A 74 49.72 -22.43 -0.75
N ALA A 75 48.64 -22.48 -1.53
CA ALA A 75 48.59 -23.14 -2.81
C ALA A 75 48.39 -22.15 -3.97
N PHE A 76 48.88 -22.56 -5.14
CA PHE A 76 48.92 -21.70 -6.33
C PHE A 76 48.48 -22.49 -7.56
N ASN A 77 47.77 -21.80 -8.43
CA ASN A 77 47.24 -22.16 -9.72
C ASN A 77 46.30 -23.38 -9.72
N ASN A 78 45.29 -23.30 -10.56
CA ASN A 78 44.30 -24.35 -10.75
C ASN A 78 43.71 -24.89 -9.43
N ILE A 79 43.47 -23.97 -8.46
CA ILE A 79 42.89 -24.36 -7.20
C ILE A 79 41.47 -24.91 -7.43
N LYS A 80 41.22 -26.10 -6.88
CA LYS A 80 39.93 -26.75 -6.88
C LYS A 80 39.66 -27.35 -5.50
N ILE A 81 38.59 -26.92 -4.84
CA ILE A 81 38.16 -27.45 -3.54
C ILE A 81 36.81 -28.12 -3.71
N ASN A 82 36.76 -29.41 -3.33
CA ASN A 82 35.53 -30.20 -3.42
C ASN A 82 35.17 -30.78 -2.05
N LYS A 83 33.90 -30.66 -1.66
CA LYS A 83 33.32 -31.37 -0.51
C LYS A 83 32.00 -32.00 -0.94
N GLY A 84 32.02 -33.33 -1.12
CA GLY A 84 30.90 -34.06 -1.72
C GLY A 84 30.52 -33.49 -3.09
N ASP A 85 29.20 -33.58 -3.40
CA ASP A 85 28.64 -33.02 -4.64
C ASP A 85 28.18 -31.55 -4.45
N SER A 86 28.22 -31.03 -3.22
CA SER A 86 27.63 -29.75 -2.88
C SER A 86 28.55 -28.55 -3.10
N ILE A 87 29.86 -28.75 -3.06
CA ILE A 87 30.86 -27.68 -3.16
C ILE A 87 31.87 -27.99 -4.23
N ASN A 88 31.96 -27.11 -5.22
CA ASN A 88 32.98 -27.06 -6.23
C ASN A 88 33.49 -25.63 -6.37
N LEU A 89 34.57 -25.30 -5.66
CA LEU A 89 35.14 -23.97 -5.56
C LEU A 89 36.46 -23.90 -6.32
N LEU A 90 36.56 -22.99 -7.27
CA LEU A 90 37.68 -22.78 -8.16
C LEU A 90 38.36 -21.44 -7.87
N GLY A 91 39.68 -21.33 -8.17
CA GLY A 91 40.44 -20.10 -8.04
C GLY A 91 41.92 -20.27 -8.43
N GLU A 92 42.72 -19.23 -8.19
CA GLU A 92 44.17 -19.26 -8.56
C GLU A 92 45.09 -19.28 -7.34
N LYS A 93 44.64 -18.85 -6.16
CA LYS A 93 45.45 -18.86 -4.94
C LYS A 93 44.59 -19.30 -3.75
N LEU A 94 45.15 -20.17 -2.92
CA LEU A 94 44.57 -20.66 -1.70
C LEU A 94 45.48 -20.36 -0.50
N ASN A 95 44.93 -19.81 0.55
CA ASN A 95 45.51 -19.78 1.89
C ASN A 95 44.57 -20.61 2.81
N TYR A 96 45.09 -21.74 3.29
CA TYR A 96 44.32 -22.64 4.14
C TYR A 96 44.93 -22.72 5.55
N ASP A 97 44.13 -22.52 6.58
CA ASP A 97 44.51 -22.72 7.97
C ASP A 97 43.72 -23.95 8.50
N GLY A 98 44.41 -25.09 8.60
CA GLY A 98 43.80 -26.35 8.97
C GLY A 98 43.39 -26.41 10.47
N GLU A 99 44.07 -25.66 11.34
CA GLU A 99 43.67 -25.59 12.73
C GLU A 99 42.32 -24.85 12.94
N LYS A 100 42.06 -23.88 12.05
CA LYS A 100 40.81 -23.08 12.08
C LYS A 100 39.73 -23.60 11.13
N GLY A 101 40.08 -24.51 10.22
CA GLY A 101 39.19 -24.94 9.16
C GLY A 101 38.82 -23.83 8.14
N ILE A 102 39.70 -22.82 7.94
CA ILE A 102 39.42 -21.64 7.12
C ILE A 102 40.23 -21.70 5.82
N ALA A 103 39.54 -21.74 4.68
CA ALA A 103 40.11 -21.62 3.33
C ALA A 103 39.82 -20.24 2.75
N ILE A 104 40.83 -19.50 2.34
CA ILE A 104 40.73 -18.20 1.66
C ILE A 104 41.20 -18.39 0.23
N ILE A 105 40.25 -18.31 -0.70
CA ILE A 105 40.48 -18.46 -2.12
C ILE A 105 40.44 -17.09 -2.77
N SER A 106 41.35 -16.80 -3.68
CA SER A 106 41.43 -15.50 -4.36
C SER A 106 41.88 -15.59 -5.78
N LYS A 107 41.54 -14.58 -6.57
CA LYS A 107 41.70 -14.41 -8.01
C LYS A 107 40.82 -15.35 -8.82
N ASN A 108 39.93 -14.78 -9.62
CA ASN A 108 39.01 -15.48 -10.51
C ASN A 108 38.22 -16.59 -9.80
N VAL A 109 37.69 -16.27 -8.62
CA VAL A 109 37.05 -17.29 -7.79
C VAL A 109 35.64 -17.57 -8.28
N ILE A 110 35.33 -18.85 -8.51
CA ILE A 110 34.01 -19.32 -8.90
C ILE A 110 33.59 -20.44 -7.95
N LEU A 111 32.49 -20.24 -7.24
CA LEU A 111 31.79 -21.36 -6.58
C LEU A 111 30.68 -21.84 -7.49
N LYS A 112 30.76 -23.08 -7.93
CA LYS A 112 29.72 -23.75 -8.72
C LYS A 112 28.84 -24.57 -7.78
N ASN A 113 27.55 -24.29 -7.80
CA ASN A 113 26.53 -25.10 -7.19
C ASN A 113 25.61 -25.67 -8.29
N THR A 114 24.74 -26.62 -7.95
CA THR A 114 23.82 -27.24 -8.91
C THR A 114 22.89 -26.25 -9.61
N THR A 115 22.59 -25.14 -8.98
CA THR A 115 21.57 -24.17 -9.42
C THR A 115 22.10 -22.76 -9.64
N SER A 116 23.29 -22.42 -9.13
CA SER A 116 23.84 -21.06 -9.19
C SER A 116 25.36 -21.04 -9.14
N ASP A 117 25.96 -20.09 -9.85
CA ASP A 117 27.39 -19.80 -9.80
C ASP A 117 27.62 -18.48 -9.02
N ILE A 118 28.58 -18.49 -8.06
CA ILE A 118 29.05 -17.28 -7.37
C ILE A 118 30.40 -16.89 -7.95
N GLU A 119 30.49 -15.70 -8.51
CA GLU A 119 31.72 -15.10 -9.01
C GLU A 119 32.21 -14.01 -8.07
N SER A 120 33.50 -14.06 -7.69
CA SER A 120 34.12 -13.12 -6.75
C SER A 120 35.61 -13.03 -6.95
N ASP A 121 36.23 -11.92 -6.54
CA ASP A 121 37.70 -11.85 -6.47
C ASP A 121 38.27 -12.65 -5.29
N LYS A 122 37.45 -12.85 -4.26
CA LYS A 122 37.83 -13.53 -3.03
C LYS A 122 36.64 -14.14 -2.31
N LEU A 123 36.75 -15.44 -2.01
CA LEU A 123 35.81 -16.16 -1.12
C LEU A 123 36.56 -16.72 0.09
N ILE A 124 35.84 -16.77 1.21
CA ILE A 124 36.31 -17.37 2.45
C ILE A 124 35.37 -18.52 2.79
N TYR A 125 35.90 -19.71 2.91
CA TYR A 125 35.14 -20.91 3.26
C TYR A 125 35.53 -21.38 4.66
N ASP A 126 34.59 -21.30 5.60
CA ASP A 126 34.66 -21.95 6.91
C ASP A 126 34.14 -23.36 6.76
N ILE A 127 35.08 -24.32 6.68
CA ILE A 127 34.78 -25.73 6.36
C ILE A 127 34.00 -26.39 7.51
N ASP A 128 34.34 -26.06 8.75
CA ASP A 128 33.73 -26.65 9.92
C ASP A 128 32.28 -26.18 10.14
N LYS A 129 32.01 -24.90 9.86
CA LYS A 129 30.64 -24.33 9.92
C LYS A 129 29.85 -24.50 8.63
N GLU A 130 30.52 -24.90 7.55
CA GLU A 130 29.94 -25.01 6.21
C GLU A 130 29.30 -23.70 5.73
N ILE A 131 30.05 -22.59 5.90
CA ILE A 131 29.64 -21.25 5.46
C ILE A 131 30.68 -20.69 4.50
N ILE A 132 30.22 -20.22 3.35
CA ILE A 132 31.04 -19.46 2.41
C ILE A 132 30.62 -18.00 2.49
N PHE A 133 31.58 -17.06 2.55
CA PHE A 133 31.28 -15.64 2.61
C PHE A 133 32.29 -14.80 1.83
N TYR A 134 31.87 -13.59 1.47
CA TYR A 134 32.69 -12.58 0.79
C TYR A 134 32.45 -11.18 1.38
N ASN A 135 33.46 -10.33 1.28
CA ASN A 135 33.46 -8.94 1.74
C ASN A 135 33.93 -7.97 0.64
N SER A 136 33.73 -8.32 -0.60
CA SER A 136 34.00 -7.48 -1.78
C SER A 136 32.87 -7.66 -2.78
N ARG A 137 32.66 -6.71 -3.68
CA ARG A 137 31.60 -6.79 -4.68
C ARG A 137 31.65 -8.12 -5.40
N SER A 138 30.60 -8.90 -5.26
CA SER A 138 30.46 -10.23 -5.84
C SER A 138 29.12 -10.37 -6.56
N GLN A 139 29.04 -11.34 -7.44
CA GLN A 139 27.91 -11.56 -8.31
C GLN A 139 27.49 -13.02 -8.25
N ILE A 140 26.20 -13.26 -8.17
CA ILE A 140 25.58 -14.58 -8.30
C ILE A 140 24.73 -14.60 -9.55
N VAL A 141 24.96 -15.60 -10.37
CA VAL A 141 24.18 -15.84 -11.58
C VAL A 141 23.38 -17.11 -11.37
N LYS A 142 22.05 -16.99 -11.47
CA LYS A 142 21.12 -18.12 -11.38
C LYS A 142 20.12 -18.03 -12.52
N GLU A 143 20.14 -19.01 -13.44
CA GLU A 143 19.28 -19.06 -14.62
C GLU A 143 19.20 -17.70 -15.36
N LYS A 144 18.13 -16.93 -15.13
CA LYS A 144 17.84 -15.62 -15.76
C LYS A 144 17.90 -14.46 -14.77
N GLN A 145 18.42 -14.72 -13.58
CA GLN A 145 18.56 -13.71 -12.51
C GLN A 145 20.03 -13.48 -12.21
N LYS A 146 20.36 -12.24 -11.90
CA LYS A 146 21.68 -11.79 -11.50
C LYS A 146 21.57 -10.96 -10.23
N ILE A 147 22.26 -11.41 -9.18
CA ILE A 147 22.28 -10.72 -7.89
C ILE A 147 23.71 -10.26 -7.61
N SER A 148 23.89 -9.01 -7.22
CA SER A 148 25.18 -8.48 -6.79
C SER A 148 25.06 -7.76 -5.45
N SER A 149 26.11 -7.88 -4.61
CA SER A 149 26.19 -7.19 -3.32
C SER A 149 27.63 -6.99 -2.89
N ASN A 150 27.88 -6.13 -1.92
CA ASN A 150 29.24 -5.89 -1.41
C ASN A 150 29.68 -6.95 -0.39
N LYS A 151 28.73 -7.59 0.28
CA LYS A 151 28.96 -8.67 1.24
C LYS A 151 27.92 -9.76 1.05
N GLY A 152 28.31 -11.00 1.31
CA GLY A 152 27.38 -12.12 1.27
C GLY A 152 27.83 -13.31 2.09
N ARG A 153 26.87 -14.19 2.37
CA ARG A 153 27.07 -15.45 3.06
C ARG A 153 26.21 -16.51 2.40
N PHE A 154 26.77 -17.69 2.20
CA PHE A 154 26.05 -18.88 1.79
C PHE A 154 26.13 -19.94 2.87
N TYR A 155 25.02 -20.29 3.45
CA TYR A 155 24.86 -21.36 4.45
C TYR A 155 24.55 -22.67 3.72
N ILE A 156 25.55 -23.50 3.52
CA ILE A 156 25.49 -24.70 2.66
C ILE A 156 24.38 -25.65 3.13
N LYS A 157 24.37 -26.00 4.45
CA LYS A 157 23.36 -26.90 5.04
C LYS A 157 21.92 -26.44 4.89
N LYS A 158 21.70 -25.12 4.82
CA LYS A 158 20.37 -24.53 4.74
C LYS A 158 19.94 -24.20 3.32
N ASN A 159 20.85 -24.26 2.34
CA ASN A 159 20.67 -23.70 1.01
C ASN A 159 20.16 -22.25 1.04
N GLU A 160 20.75 -21.44 1.93
CA GLU A 160 20.36 -20.06 2.16
C GLU A 160 21.48 -19.09 1.81
N TYR A 161 21.16 -18.12 0.99
CA TYR A 161 22.05 -17.03 0.60
C TYR A 161 21.61 -15.73 1.31
N GLN A 162 22.54 -15.05 1.95
CA GLN A 162 22.34 -13.73 2.52
C GLN A 162 23.19 -12.71 1.78
N PHE A 163 22.55 -11.76 1.12
CA PHE A 163 23.18 -10.64 0.43
C PHE A 163 23.04 -9.41 1.29
N LEU A 164 24.12 -8.68 1.49
CA LEU A 164 24.20 -7.55 2.40
C LEU A 164 24.93 -6.40 1.71
N ASP A 165 24.48 -5.18 2.02
CA ASP A 165 25.08 -3.94 1.55
C ASP A 165 25.03 -3.76 0.02
N SER A 166 24.23 -2.79 -0.40
CA SER A 166 24.08 -2.40 -1.82
C SER A 166 23.67 -3.57 -2.72
N VAL A 167 22.64 -4.30 -2.31
CA VAL A 167 22.12 -5.45 -3.03
C VAL A 167 21.33 -5.00 -4.25
N VAL A 168 21.69 -5.52 -5.43
CA VAL A 168 20.98 -5.29 -6.68
C VAL A 168 20.63 -6.65 -7.29
N LEU A 169 19.33 -6.92 -7.47
CA LEU A 169 18.84 -8.07 -8.23
C LEU A 169 18.30 -7.59 -9.57
N LYS A 170 18.66 -8.26 -10.65
CA LYS A 170 18.13 -8.04 -12.00
C LYS A 170 17.54 -9.33 -12.53
N SER A 171 16.28 -9.27 -12.95
CA SER A 171 15.57 -10.37 -13.62
C SER A 171 14.96 -9.88 -14.94
N LYS A 172 14.30 -10.75 -15.67
CA LYS A 172 13.57 -10.35 -16.89
C LYS A 172 12.32 -9.50 -16.60
N LYS A 173 11.70 -9.68 -15.43
CA LYS A 173 10.42 -9.06 -15.08
C LYS A 173 10.61 -7.77 -14.27
N TYR A 174 11.64 -7.67 -13.44
CA TYR A 174 11.87 -6.55 -12.54
C TYR A 174 13.34 -6.43 -12.15
N SER A 175 13.71 -5.26 -11.64
CA SER A 175 14.95 -5.06 -10.89
C SER A 175 14.62 -4.66 -9.46
N LEU A 176 15.50 -5.02 -8.51
CA LEU A 176 15.33 -4.76 -7.09
C LEU A 176 16.61 -4.15 -6.52
N ASN A 177 16.46 -3.10 -5.74
CA ASN A 177 17.52 -2.54 -4.90
C ASN A 177 17.11 -2.67 -3.44
N THR A 178 17.97 -3.23 -2.59
CA THR A 178 17.70 -3.41 -1.17
C THR A 178 19.00 -3.37 -0.35
N ASN A 179 18.91 -3.20 0.96
CA ASN A 179 20.06 -3.28 1.84
C ASN A 179 20.41 -4.73 2.21
N LYS A 180 19.39 -5.57 2.34
CA LYS A 180 19.56 -6.98 2.68
C LYS A 180 18.52 -7.84 1.97
N LEU A 181 19.00 -8.89 1.32
CA LEU A 181 18.19 -9.92 0.67
C LEU A 181 18.60 -11.28 1.24
N ILE A 182 17.64 -12.08 1.67
CA ILE A 182 17.84 -13.47 2.03
C ILE A 182 17.10 -14.32 1.00
N TYR A 183 17.84 -15.15 0.29
CA TYR A 183 17.27 -16.10 -0.66
C TYR A 183 17.33 -17.50 -0.09
N ASN A 184 16.19 -18.12 0.12
CA ASN A 184 16.06 -19.52 0.50
C ASN A 184 15.81 -20.35 -0.77
N GLU A 185 16.76 -21.19 -1.13
CA GLU A 185 16.70 -21.96 -2.36
C GLU A 185 15.67 -23.10 -2.30
N ASN A 186 15.52 -23.75 -1.14
CA ASN A 186 14.57 -24.85 -0.95
C ASN A 186 13.13 -24.39 -1.09
N GLU A 187 12.84 -23.18 -0.60
CA GLU A 187 11.51 -22.57 -0.64
C GLU A 187 11.30 -21.71 -1.89
N ASN A 188 12.39 -21.33 -2.59
CA ASN A 188 12.41 -20.38 -3.68
C ASN A 188 11.83 -19.02 -3.32
N ILE A 189 12.15 -18.51 -2.11
CA ILE A 189 11.65 -17.25 -1.55
C ILE A 189 12.79 -16.24 -1.42
N ASN A 190 12.53 -15.01 -1.84
CA ASN A 190 13.36 -13.85 -1.57
C ASN A 190 12.74 -13.04 -0.41
N TYR A 191 13.41 -12.98 0.73
CA TYR A 191 13.04 -12.13 1.86
C TYR A 191 13.79 -10.81 1.79
N LEU A 192 13.04 -9.70 1.81
CA LEU A 192 13.55 -8.33 1.79
C LEU A 192 13.61 -7.79 3.22
N GLN A 193 14.76 -7.23 3.61
CA GLN A 193 14.95 -6.64 4.94
C GLN A 193 15.64 -5.27 4.82
N GLY A 194 14.96 -4.23 5.30
CA GLY A 194 15.32 -2.83 5.15
C GLY A 194 14.76 -2.21 3.87
N PRO A 195 15.01 -0.90 3.66
CA PRO A 195 14.48 -0.14 2.53
C PRO A 195 14.73 -0.85 1.20
N SER A 196 13.66 -1.18 0.51
CA SER A 196 13.67 -1.97 -0.74
C SER A 196 12.84 -1.27 -1.80
N LYS A 197 13.40 -1.15 -3.02
CA LYS A 197 12.69 -0.62 -4.20
C LYS A 197 12.72 -1.65 -5.32
N ILE A 198 11.55 -1.97 -5.83
CA ILE A 198 11.33 -2.93 -6.91
C ILE A 198 10.79 -2.15 -8.10
N TYR A 199 11.49 -2.24 -9.23
CA TYR A 199 11.18 -1.50 -10.46
C TYR A 199 10.64 -2.47 -11.49
N PHE A 200 9.40 -2.29 -11.89
CA PHE A 200 8.79 -2.89 -13.06
C PHE A 200 8.83 -1.90 -14.24
N GLU A 201 8.36 -2.29 -15.39
CA GLU A 201 8.34 -1.40 -16.56
C GLU A 201 7.43 -0.17 -16.34
N ASP A 202 6.29 -0.39 -15.72
CA ASP A 202 5.19 0.58 -15.56
C ASP A 202 5.00 1.11 -14.12
N LYS A 203 5.66 0.50 -13.13
CA LYS A 203 5.44 0.81 -11.70
C LYS A 203 6.65 0.58 -10.82
N THR A 204 6.71 1.30 -9.73
CA THR A 204 7.69 1.10 -8.64
C THR A 204 6.96 0.66 -7.38
N ILE A 205 7.52 -0.33 -6.68
CA ILE A 205 7.07 -0.78 -5.37
C ILE A 205 8.16 -0.48 -4.34
N TYR A 206 7.77 0.01 -3.19
CA TYR A 206 8.64 0.22 -2.03
C TYR A 206 8.09 -0.53 -0.83
N CYS A 207 9.00 -1.05 0.00
CA CYS A 207 8.70 -1.58 1.33
C CYS A 207 9.94 -1.53 2.22
N GLU A 208 9.76 -1.65 3.52
CA GLU A 208 10.86 -1.86 4.48
C GLU A 208 11.08 -3.34 4.79
N GLU A 209 10.06 -4.15 4.68
CA GLU A 209 10.10 -5.59 4.81
C GLU A 209 9.17 -6.23 3.78
N GLY A 210 9.50 -7.45 3.34
CA GLY A 210 8.62 -8.17 2.43
C GLY A 210 9.23 -9.49 1.95
N TYR A 211 8.47 -10.18 1.14
CA TYR A 211 8.97 -11.34 0.43
C TYR A 211 8.37 -11.47 -0.98
N ILE A 212 9.15 -12.07 -1.86
CA ILE A 212 8.76 -12.38 -3.23
C ILE A 212 8.86 -13.90 -3.40
N PHE A 213 7.73 -14.52 -3.68
CA PHE A 213 7.60 -15.96 -3.87
C PHE A 213 6.81 -16.27 -5.14
N ASN A 214 7.46 -16.84 -6.16
CA ASN A 214 6.84 -17.18 -7.44
C ASN A 214 6.02 -16.00 -8.02
N GLU A 215 4.69 -16.14 -8.04
CA GLU A 215 3.74 -15.17 -8.58
C GLU A 215 3.03 -14.35 -7.49
N LYS A 216 3.48 -14.48 -6.24
CA LYS A 216 2.95 -13.75 -5.08
C LYS A 216 4.04 -12.95 -4.41
N SER A 217 3.68 -11.79 -3.92
CA SER A 217 4.58 -10.93 -3.15
C SER A 217 3.80 -10.24 -2.05
N GLU A 218 4.44 -10.08 -0.91
CA GLU A 218 3.89 -9.38 0.23
C GLU A 218 4.89 -8.33 0.71
N PHE A 219 4.43 -7.12 0.94
CA PHE A 219 5.24 -5.96 1.30
C PHE A 219 4.66 -5.31 2.56
N PHE A 220 5.52 -5.03 3.52
CA PHE A 220 5.15 -4.54 4.84
C PHE A 220 5.92 -3.28 5.20
N LYS A 221 5.37 -2.51 6.14
CA LYS A 221 5.94 -1.30 6.72
C LYS A 221 6.19 -0.22 5.67
N ASN A 222 5.39 0.82 5.75
CA ASN A 222 5.47 1.98 4.85
C ASN A 222 5.44 1.61 3.36
N SER A 223 4.66 0.58 3.02
CA SER A 223 4.63 0.07 1.65
C SER A 223 3.87 1.01 0.72
N TYR A 224 4.39 1.17 -0.49
CA TYR A 224 3.65 1.86 -1.55
C TYR A 224 3.88 1.23 -2.92
N ILE A 225 2.91 1.44 -3.79
CA ILE A 225 3.00 1.20 -5.24
C ILE A 225 2.72 2.52 -5.92
N GLU A 226 3.57 2.94 -6.83
CA GLU A 226 3.38 4.16 -7.62
C GLU A 226 3.65 3.91 -9.10
N ASN A 227 2.88 4.58 -9.92
CA ASN A 227 3.10 4.74 -11.35
C ASN A 227 2.99 6.23 -11.72
N LYS A 228 2.89 6.55 -13.02
CA LYS A 228 2.78 7.93 -13.51
C LYS A 228 1.46 8.62 -13.11
N ASP A 229 0.39 7.86 -12.84
CA ASP A 229 -0.97 8.38 -12.69
C ASP A 229 -1.40 8.43 -11.20
N PHE A 230 -0.97 7.46 -10.41
CA PHE A 230 -1.39 7.37 -9.01
C PHE A 230 -0.33 6.75 -8.10
N LYS A 231 -0.52 6.96 -6.81
CA LYS A 231 0.25 6.33 -5.74
C LYS A 231 -0.68 5.71 -4.70
N ILE A 232 -0.41 4.45 -4.35
CA ILE A 232 -1.12 3.70 -3.31
C ILE A 232 -0.16 3.48 -2.15
N ASN A 233 -0.51 3.94 -0.96
CA ASN A 233 0.21 3.68 0.28
C ASN A 233 -0.62 2.75 1.17
N ALA A 234 0.02 1.86 1.92
CA ALA A 234 -0.63 1.01 2.91
C ALA A 234 0.37 0.47 3.93
N ASP A 235 -0.12 -0.04 5.07
CA ASP A 235 0.74 -0.73 6.05
C ASP A 235 1.24 -2.06 5.49
N SER A 236 0.39 -2.76 4.71
CA SER A 236 0.76 -3.99 4.00
C SER A 236 0.09 -4.10 2.64
N ILE A 237 0.82 -4.65 1.68
CA ILE A 237 0.40 -4.83 0.28
C ILE A 237 0.68 -6.27 -0.14
N PHE A 238 -0.35 -6.95 -0.63
CA PHE A 238 -0.30 -8.29 -1.20
C PHE A 238 -0.49 -8.20 -2.71
N TYR A 239 0.51 -8.57 -3.47
CA TYR A 239 0.49 -8.55 -4.93
C TYR A 239 0.43 -9.96 -5.51
N SER A 240 -0.45 -10.19 -6.46
CA SER A 240 -0.55 -11.44 -7.21
C SER A 240 -0.34 -11.18 -8.70
N ASP A 241 0.81 -11.61 -9.24
CA ASP A 241 1.13 -11.51 -10.67
C ASP A 241 0.20 -12.38 -11.52
N LEU A 242 -0.20 -13.55 -11.01
CA LEU A 242 -1.13 -14.47 -11.68
C LEU A 242 -2.53 -13.86 -11.84
N LYS A 243 -3.05 -13.29 -10.76
CA LYS A 243 -4.39 -12.69 -10.74
C LYS A 243 -4.41 -11.24 -11.22
N LYS A 244 -3.24 -10.63 -11.41
CA LYS A 244 -3.10 -9.19 -11.68
C LYS A 244 -3.93 -8.37 -10.70
N SER A 245 -3.74 -8.64 -9.42
CA SER A 245 -4.51 -8.00 -8.34
C SER A 245 -3.61 -7.61 -7.16
N ILE A 246 -4.01 -6.53 -6.50
CA ILE A 246 -3.38 -6.00 -5.29
C ILE A 246 -4.45 -6.00 -4.19
N LYS A 247 -4.07 -6.42 -2.99
CA LYS A 247 -4.83 -6.19 -1.77
C LYS A 247 -3.99 -5.35 -0.83
N ALA A 248 -4.57 -4.28 -0.31
CA ALA A 248 -3.92 -3.36 0.60
C ALA A 248 -4.69 -3.29 1.92
N TYR A 249 -3.96 -3.30 3.03
CA TYR A 249 -4.53 -3.28 4.37
C TYR A 249 -3.81 -2.26 5.27
N GLY A 250 -4.59 -1.60 6.12
CA GLY A 250 -4.12 -0.62 7.09
C GLY A 250 -3.71 0.69 6.45
N ASN A 251 -4.32 1.80 6.87
CA ASN A 251 -3.99 3.14 6.41
C ASN A 251 -3.83 3.24 4.88
N VAL A 252 -4.80 2.70 4.14
CA VAL A 252 -4.73 2.69 2.68
C VAL A 252 -5.10 4.06 2.14
N PHE A 253 -4.22 4.63 1.30
CA PHE A 253 -4.42 5.89 0.60
C PHE A 253 -4.08 5.73 -0.88
N LEU A 254 -5.04 6.01 -1.73
CA LEU A 254 -4.84 6.24 -3.16
C LEU A 254 -4.79 7.75 -3.40
N THR A 255 -3.70 8.25 -3.92
CA THR A 255 -3.55 9.64 -4.36
C THR A 255 -3.50 9.68 -5.88
N ASP A 256 -4.49 10.31 -6.50
CA ASP A 256 -4.57 10.59 -7.93
C ASP A 256 -4.33 12.09 -8.12
N THR A 257 -3.12 12.45 -8.57
CA THR A 257 -2.72 13.85 -8.76
C THR A 257 -3.28 14.47 -10.03
N ILE A 258 -3.65 13.64 -11.02
CA ILE A 258 -4.24 14.11 -12.28
C ILE A 258 -5.64 14.64 -12.02
N ASN A 259 -6.43 13.88 -11.24
CA ASN A 259 -7.82 14.23 -10.95
C ASN A 259 -7.99 14.98 -9.62
N ASN A 260 -6.90 15.32 -8.92
CA ASN A 260 -6.92 15.96 -7.59
C ASN A 260 -7.84 15.24 -6.60
N MET A 261 -7.64 13.94 -6.50
CA MET A 261 -8.47 13.05 -5.71
C MET A 261 -7.63 12.23 -4.72
N VAL A 262 -8.16 12.07 -3.52
CA VAL A 262 -7.64 11.10 -2.53
C VAL A 262 -8.78 10.18 -2.12
N LEU A 263 -8.54 8.88 -2.24
CA LEU A 263 -9.46 7.85 -1.74
C LEU A 263 -8.73 7.05 -0.67
N SER A 264 -9.29 6.99 0.52
CA SER A 264 -8.69 6.32 1.67
C SER A 264 -9.62 5.27 2.27
N GLY A 265 -9.06 4.38 3.09
CA GLY A 265 -9.80 3.33 3.81
C GLY A 265 -8.84 2.41 4.55
N ASN A 266 -9.36 1.43 5.30
CA ASN A 266 -8.50 0.45 5.96
C ASN A 266 -8.25 -0.80 5.11
N GLU A 267 -9.02 -0.97 4.05
CA GLU A 267 -8.90 -2.10 3.12
C GLU A 267 -9.20 -1.65 1.69
N ALA A 268 -8.37 -2.08 0.75
CA ALA A 268 -8.62 -1.87 -0.67
C ALA A 268 -8.21 -3.08 -1.51
N ASP A 269 -9.01 -3.38 -2.53
CA ASP A 269 -8.76 -4.37 -3.56
C ASP A 269 -8.59 -3.65 -4.92
N PHE A 270 -7.55 -4.00 -5.68
CA PHE A 270 -7.27 -3.47 -7.01
C PHE A 270 -7.21 -4.63 -7.99
N PHE A 271 -7.93 -4.51 -9.09
CA PHE A 271 -8.03 -5.50 -10.16
C PHE A 271 -7.55 -4.85 -11.46
N GLU A 272 -6.29 -5.13 -11.84
CA GLU A 272 -5.64 -4.48 -13.00
C GLU A 272 -6.37 -4.78 -14.31
N LYS A 273 -6.89 -5.99 -14.49
CA LYS A 273 -7.58 -6.41 -15.72
C LYS A 273 -8.96 -5.76 -15.90
N GLU A 274 -9.65 -5.59 -14.79
CA GLU A 274 -10.98 -4.97 -14.75
C GLU A 274 -10.93 -3.45 -14.63
N GLU A 275 -9.72 -2.90 -14.50
CA GLU A 275 -9.48 -1.49 -14.22
C GLU A 275 -10.36 -0.98 -13.06
N LYS A 276 -10.50 -1.82 -12.04
CA LYS A 276 -11.43 -1.62 -10.92
C LYS A 276 -10.70 -1.58 -9.58
N MET A 277 -11.13 -0.66 -8.73
CA MET A 277 -10.69 -0.56 -7.34
C MET A 277 -11.89 -0.59 -6.40
N ILE A 278 -11.75 -1.22 -5.24
CA ILE A 278 -12.78 -1.31 -4.21
C ILE A 278 -12.18 -0.89 -2.89
N PHE A 279 -12.78 0.10 -2.22
CA PHE A 279 -12.38 0.55 -0.88
C PHE A 279 -13.48 0.22 0.13
N LYS A 280 -13.08 -0.29 1.30
CA LYS A 280 -13.93 -0.74 2.39
C LYS A 280 -13.35 -0.34 3.74
N ASN A 281 -14.13 -0.57 4.80
CA ASN A 281 -13.70 -0.32 6.17
C ASN A 281 -13.28 1.14 6.39
N ARG A 282 -14.27 2.02 6.55
CA ARG A 282 -14.13 3.47 6.71
C ARG A 282 -13.57 4.20 5.47
N PRO A 283 -14.11 3.95 4.30
CA PRO A 283 -13.62 4.61 3.11
C PRO A 283 -14.07 6.08 3.05
N LEU A 284 -13.14 6.96 2.68
CA LEU A 284 -13.35 8.39 2.52
C LEU A 284 -12.79 8.85 1.18
N LEU A 285 -13.64 9.48 0.37
CA LEU A 285 -13.25 10.15 -0.87
C LEU A 285 -13.12 11.66 -0.62
N GLN A 286 -12.03 12.24 -1.08
CA GLN A 286 -11.76 13.67 -1.08
C GLN A 286 -11.59 14.14 -2.53
N LEU A 287 -12.47 15.03 -2.97
CA LEU A 287 -12.35 15.74 -4.26
C LEU A 287 -11.83 17.14 -3.97
N ILE A 288 -10.58 17.39 -4.35
CA ILE A 288 -9.84 18.59 -3.95
C ILE A 288 -9.93 19.63 -5.05
N SER A 289 -10.38 20.83 -4.71
CA SER A 289 -10.33 22.03 -5.56
C SER A 289 -9.46 23.11 -4.91
N ASP A 290 -9.15 24.16 -5.65
CA ASP A 290 -8.28 25.24 -5.18
C ASP A 290 -8.83 25.99 -3.96
N SER A 291 -10.15 26.03 -3.80
CA SER A 291 -10.84 26.80 -2.75
C SER A 291 -11.60 25.95 -1.75
N ASP A 292 -11.80 24.66 -2.01
CA ASP A 292 -12.67 23.81 -1.19
C ASP A 292 -12.36 22.33 -1.42
N THR A 293 -12.72 21.47 -0.48
CA THR A 293 -12.66 20.03 -0.61
C THR A 293 -14.01 19.42 -0.30
N LEU A 294 -14.51 18.60 -1.23
CA LEU A 294 -15.70 17.79 -0.98
C LEU A 294 -15.28 16.45 -0.38
N PHE A 295 -15.71 16.20 0.84
CA PHE A 295 -15.53 14.94 1.56
C PHE A 295 -16.78 14.09 1.38
N ILE A 296 -16.60 12.84 0.97
CA ILE A 296 -17.69 11.87 0.80
C ILE A 296 -17.30 10.60 1.55
N ASN A 297 -18.17 10.17 2.45
CA ASN A 297 -18.05 8.93 3.21
C ASN A 297 -19.14 7.95 2.78
N ALA A 298 -18.86 6.66 2.78
CA ALA A 298 -19.81 5.59 2.46
C ALA A 298 -19.39 4.28 3.14
N ASN A 299 -20.21 3.24 3.05
CA ASN A 299 -19.80 1.91 3.50
C ASN A 299 -18.79 1.26 2.56
N LYS A 300 -18.87 1.58 1.26
CA LYS A 300 -17.99 1.06 0.21
C LYS A 300 -17.90 2.04 -0.95
N PHE A 301 -16.72 2.14 -1.54
CA PHE A 301 -16.52 2.76 -2.86
C PHE A 301 -16.06 1.73 -3.88
N GLU A 302 -16.57 1.85 -5.10
CA GLU A 302 -16.01 1.22 -6.29
C GLU A 302 -15.59 2.32 -7.26
N ASN A 303 -14.34 2.25 -7.73
CA ASN A 303 -13.81 3.13 -8.76
C ASN A 303 -13.50 2.30 -10.01
N PHE A 304 -14.03 2.70 -11.14
CA PHE A 304 -13.76 2.14 -12.46
C PHE A 304 -13.00 3.15 -13.29
N ILE A 305 -11.90 2.73 -13.89
CA ILE A 305 -11.12 3.56 -14.82
C ILE A 305 -11.61 3.24 -16.23
N LEU A 306 -12.35 4.14 -16.84
CA LEU A 306 -12.96 3.98 -18.17
C LEU A 306 -12.35 5.00 -19.14
N ASN A 307 -11.49 4.57 -20.06
CA ASN A 307 -10.87 5.44 -21.07
C ASN A 307 -10.19 6.69 -20.45
N ASN A 308 -9.37 6.49 -19.43
CA ASN A 308 -8.71 7.53 -18.62
C ASN A 308 -9.66 8.44 -17.79
N ASN A 309 -10.93 8.07 -17.66
CA ASN A 309 -11.89 8.74 -16.81
C ASN A 309 -12.24 7.84 -15.61
N ASN A 310 -12.57 8.46 -14.48
CA ASN A 310 -12.99 7.74 -13.29
C ASN A 310 -14.52 7.79 -13.17
N LEU A 311 -15.12 6.60 -12.99
CA LEU A 311 -16.47 6.45 -12.48
C LEU A 311 -16.38 5.92 -11.05
N ILE A 312 -16.72 6.74 -10.06
CA ILE A 312 -16.76 6.35 -8.66
C ILE A 312 -18.20 6.13 -8.26
N ILE A 313 -18.47 4.99 -7.61
CA ILE A 313 -19.77 4.65 -7.05
C ILE A 313 -19.60 4.48 -5.55
N ALA A 314 -20.33 5.27 -4.77
CA ALA A 314 -20.44 5.16 -3.33
C ALA A 314 -21.72 4.38 -2.98
N TYR A 315 -21.57 3.33 -2.19
CA TYR A 315 -22.70 2.44 -1.81
C TYR A 315 -22.99 2.54 -0.33
N SER A 316 -24.27 2.70 -0.06
CA SER A 316 -24.92 2.67 1.24
C SER A 316 -24.42 3.71 2.25
N ASN A 317 -25.38 4.37 2.87
CA ASN A 317 -25.15 5.31 3.96
C ASN A 317 -24.17 6.44 3.58
N VAL A 318 -24.32 6.99 2.38
CA VAL A 318 -23.45 8.05 1.89
C VAL A 318 -23.71 9.34 2.66
N LYS A 319 -22.65 9.94 3.19
CA LYS A 319 -22.65 11.25 3.84
C LYS A 319 -21.58 12.11 3.19
N PHE A 320 -21.83 13.39 3.02
CA PHE A 320 -20.87 14.28 2.36
C PHE A 320 -20.92 15.69 2.93
N THR A 321 -19.81 16.40 2.82
CA THR A 321 -19.70 17.79 3.28
C THR A 321 -18.61 18.54 2.53
N ASN A 322 -18.82 19.82 2.38
CA ASN A 322 -17.81 20.81 2.08
C ASN A 322 -18.08 22.09 2.91
N ASN A 323 -17.44 23.22 2.58
CA ASN A 323 -17.59 24.49 3.30
C ASN A 323 -19.03 25.04 3.32
N ASN A 324 -19.87 24.66 2.35
CA ASN A 324 -21.21 25.26 2.16
C ASN A 324 -22.35 24.27 2.36
N ILE A 325 -22.13 22.98 2.21
CA ILE A 325 -23.19 21.97 2.25
C ILE A 325 -22.81 20.79 3.15
N ILE A 326 -23.84 20.22 3.77
CA ILE A 326 -23.79 18.91 4.40
C ILE A 326 -24.95 18.10 3.83
N GLY A 327 -24.73 16.84 3.49
CA GLY A 327 -25.79 16.03 2.93
C GLY A 327 -25.61 14.54 3.17
N LYS A 328 -26.66 13.80 2.83
CA LYS A 328 -26.67 12.34 2.82
C LYS A 328 -27.58 11.78 1.73
N CYS A 329 -27.29 10.57 1.30
CA CYS A 329 -28.13 9.77 0.43
C CYS A 329 -27.85 8.28 0.68
N ASP A 330 -28.55 7.38 0.00
CA ASP A 330 -28.19 5.97 0.06
C ASP A 330 -27.00 5.66 -0.82
N SER A 331 -27.03 6.10 -2.06
CA SER A 331 -25.93 5.87 -3.01
C SER A 331 -25.62 7.13 -3.83
N LEU A 332 -24.40 7.18 -4.36
CA LEU A 332 -23.90 8.31 -5.14
C LEU A 332 -22.99 7.81 -6.25
N THR A 333 -23.10 8.45 -7.42
CA THR A 333 -22.12 8.29 -8.51
C THR A 333 -21.41 9.60 -8.78
N TYR A 334 -20.09 9.52 -8.99
CA TYR A 334 -19.28 10.63 -9.49
C TYR A 334 -18.61 10.22 -10.81
N TYR A 335 -18.90 10.93 -11.86
CA TYR A 335 -18.32 10.74 -13.18
C TYR A 335 -17.40 11.92 -13.51
N ASN A 336 -16.09 11.63 -13.53
CA ASN A 336 -15.07 12.68 -13.61
C ASN A 336 -15.06 13.43 -14.96
N SER A 337 -15.27 12.72 -16.09
CA SER A 337 -15.25 13.37 -17.42
C SER A 337 -16.25 14.49 -17.56
N ASP A 338 -17.44 14.33 -16.98
CA ASP A 338 -18.54 15.28 -17.06
C ASP A 338 -18.61 16.18 -15.85
N SER A 339 -17.77 15.89 -14.83
CA SER A 339 -17.78 16.55 -13.52
C SER A 339 -19.19 16.54 -12.88
N ILE A 340 -19.83 15.37 -12.91
CA ILE A 340 -21.21 15.19 -12.44
C ILE A 340 -21.24 14.28 -11.20
N ILE A 341 -21.91 14.76 -10.15
CA ILE A 341 -22.33 13.94 -9.01
C ILE A 341 -23.84 13.71 -9.10
N THR A 342 -24.25 12.45 -9.03
CA THR A 342 -25.66 12.07 -8.95
C THR A 342 -25.93 11.29 -7.67
N MET A 343 -26.92 11.74 -6.90
CA MET A 343 -27.33 11.17 -5.62
C MET A 343 -28.70 10.50 -5.78
N TYR A 344 -28.84 9.31 -5.24
CA TYR A 344 -29.99 8.45 -5.38
C TYR A 344 -30.61 8.10 -4.02
N GLU A 345 -31.87 7.65 -4.02
CA GLU A 345 -32.60 7.17 -2.87
C GLU A 345 -32.80 8.24 -1.80
N LYS A 346 -33.66 9.22 -2.12
CA LYS A 346 -34.09 10.30 -1.21
C LYS A 346 -32.93 11.13 -0.64
N PRO A 347 -32.05 11.66 -1.48
CA PRO A 347 -30.98 12.54 -1.06
C PRO A 347 -31.53 13.77 -0.35
N ILE A 348 -30.77 14.24 0.63
CA ILE A 348 -31.06 15.45 1.38
C ILE A 348 -29.76 16.26 1.55
N ILE A 349 -29.88 17.58 1.32
CA ILE A 349 -28.80 18.55 1.46
C ILE A 349 -29.26 19.62 2.43
N TRP A 350 -28.41 19.97 3.39
CA TRP A 350 -28.56 21.15 4.27
C TRP A 350 -27.58 22.21 3.76
N LEU A 351 -28.14 23.33 3.34
CA LEU A 351 -27.44 24.47 2.78
C LEU A 351 -27.81 25.70 3.66
N ASP A 352 -26.88 26.12 4.49
CA ASP A 352 -27.16 27.16 5.52
C ASP A 352 -28.42 26.84 6.36
N GLU A 353 -29.47 27.64 6.26
CA GLU A 353 -30.76 27.45 6.96
C GLU A 353 -31.78 26.61 6.16
N TYR A 354 -31.43 26.22 4.91
CA TYR A 354 -32.33 25.49 4.03
C TYR A 354 -32.06 23.98 4.07
N GLN A 355 -33.15 23.23 4.07
CA GLN A 355 -33.17 21.79 3.83
C GLN A 355 -33.75 21.56 2.45
N VAL A 356 -32.96 20.85 1.59
CA VAL A 356 -33.29 20.58 0.20
C VAL A 356 -33.32 19.10 -0.02
N PHE A 357 -34.37 18.54 -0.57
CA PHE A 357 -34.47 17.11 -0.89
C PHE A 357 -35.31 16.83 -2.12
N SER A 358 -35.13 15.67 -2.72
CA SER A 358 -35.91 15.12 -3.82
C SER A 358 -35.70 13.61 -3.90
N ASP A 359 -36.28 12.92 -4.90
CA ASP A 359 -35.98 11.49 -5.13
C ASP A 359 -34.57 11.31 -5.73
N THR A 360 -34.08 12.28 -6.52
CA THR A 360 -32.74 12.28 -7.11
C THR A 360 -32.21 13.72 -7.21
N ILE A 361 -30.95 13.92 -6.80
CA ILE A 361 -30.23 15.20 -6.96
C ILE A 361 -29.01 14.99 -7.84
N LYS A 362 -28.85 15.82 -8.87
CA LYS A 362 -27.69 15.85 -9.74
C LYS A 362 -26.98 17.20 -9.62
N ILE A 363 -25.67 17.20 -9.37
CA ILE A 363 -24.84 18.39 -9.27
C ILE A 363 -23.80 18.36 -10.39
N ASN A 364 -23.76 19.44 -11.16
CA ASN A 364 -22.73 19.65 -12.18
C ASN A 364 -21.70 20.61 -11.61
N TYR A 365 -20.43 20.23 -11.73
CA TYR A 365 -19.29 21.09 -11.48
C TYR A 365 -18.78 21.65 -12.79
N TYR A 366 -18.27 22.87 -12.76
CA TYR A 366 -17.55 23.49 -13.84
C TYR A 366 -16.32 24.18 -13.24
N ASP A 367 -15.15 23.93 -13.78
CA ASP A 367 -13.89 24.44 -13.24
C ASP A 367 -13.78 24.23 -11.70
N LYS A 368 -14.06 22.98 -11.26
CA LYS A 368 -14.06 22.56 -9.86
C LYS A 368 -15.01 23.33 -8.92
N LYS A 369 -15.94 24.11 -9.47
CA LYS A 369 -16.98 24.85 -8.72
C LYS A 369 -18.36 24.28 -9.05
N ILE A 370 -19.24 24.29 -8.07
CA ILE A 370 -20.65 23.94 -8.31
C ILE A 370 -21.24 24.99 -9.25
N ASN A 371 -21.77 24.53 -10.39
CA ASN A 371 -22.41 25.36 -11.39
C ASN A 371 -23.93 25.23 -11.32
N LYS A 372 -24.44 24.00 -11.40
CA LYS A 372 -25.88 23.74 -11.40
C LYS A 372 -26.25 22.53 -10.54
N MET A 373 -27.42 22.61 -9.95
CA MET A 373 -28.04 21.51 -9.20
C MET A 373 -29.44 21.24 -9.78
N TYR A 374 -29.72 19.98 -10.09
CA TYR A 374 -31.03 19.53 -10.59
C TYR A 374 -31.66 18.61 -9.55
N LEU A 375 -32.89 18.95 -9.17
CA LEU A 375 -33.72 18.16 -8.28
C LEU A 375 -34.88 17.61 -9.08
N ASN A 376 -34.98 16.29 -9.17
CA ASN A 376 -35.98 15.61 -9.99
C ASN A 376 -36.88 14.75 -9.12
N SER A 377 -38.16 14.79 -9.41
CA SER A 377 -39.23 14.08 -8.70
C SER A 377 -39.38 14.54 -7.23
N LYS A 378 -40.48 15.23 -6.98
CA LYS A 378 -40.90 15.72 -5.67
C LYS A 378 -39.84 16.56 -4.95
N PRO A 379 -39.20 17.52 -5.61
CA PRO A 379 -38.28 18.41 -4.93
C PRO A 379 -38.99 19.30 -3.91
N MET A 380 -38.32 19.50 -2.77
CA MET A 380 -38.81 20.42 -1.74
C MET A 380 -37.65 21.17 -1.10
N ILE A 381 -37.88 22.44 -0.86
CA ILE A 381 -37.01 23.35 -0.09
C ILE A 381 -37.77 23.83 1.14
N ILE A 382 -37.14 23.71 2.28
CA ILE A 382 -37.73 24.10 3.56
C ILE A 382 -36.72 24.98 4.30
N SER A 383 -37.20 26.10 4.86
CA SER A 383 -36.45 26.88 5.86
C SER A 383 -37.27 27.08 7.12
N LYS A 384 -36.63 26.90 8.28
CA LYS A 384 -37.29 27.10 9.58
C LYS A 384 -37.32 28.58 9.93
N ILE A 385 -38.49 29.09 10.26
CA ILE A 385 -38.73 30.49 10.67
C ILE A 385 -38.87 30.59 12.18
N ASP A 386 -39.63 29.66 12.78
CA ASP A 386 -39.87 29.58 14.23
C ASP A 386 -40.11 28.10 14.64
N THR A 387 -40.52 27.86 15.87
CA THR A 387 -40.74 26.52 16.41
C THR A 387 -41.71 25.67 15.59
N GLN A 388 -42.74 26.26 15.01
CA GLN A 388 -43.77 25.58 14.20
C GLN A 388 -43.99 26.21 12.83
N GLU A 389 -43.12 27.13 12.41
CA GLU A 389 -43.27 27.88 11.18
C GLU A 389 -42.13 27.57 10.22
N TYR A 390 -42.49 27.17 9.02
CA TYR A 390 -41.53 26.79 8.00
C TYR A 390 -41.94 27.35 6.64
N ASN A 391 -41.07 28.15 6.02
CA ASN A 391 -41.25 28.44 4.63
C ASN A 391 -40.95 27.19 3.79
N GLN A 392 -41.80 26.92 2.82
CA GLN A 392 -41.78 25.69 2.07
C GLN A 392 -42.01 26.01 0.58
N ILE A 393 -41.26 25.33 -0.28
CA ILE A 393 -41.41 25.45 -1.71
C ILE A 393 -41.28 24.07 -2.32
N LYS A 394 -42.19 23.73 -3.20
CA LYS A 394 -42.31 22.44 -3.85
C LYS A 394 -42.64 22.61 -5.33
N GLY A 395 -42.29 21.63 -6.16
CA GLY A 395 -42.65 21.54 -7.58
C GLY A 395 -42.43 20.12 -8.14
N GLU A 396 -42.50 19.96 -9.44
CA GLU A 396 -42.16 18.72 -10.12
C GLU A 396 -40.66 18.61 -10.37
N LYS A 397 -40.01 19.73 -10.73
CA LYS A 397 -38.57 19.85 -10.95
C LYS A 397 -38.07 21.18 -10.40
N MET A 398 -36.82 21.16 -9.92
CA MET A 398 -36.12 22.39 -9.55
C MET A 398 -34.72 22.41 -10.16
N THR A 399 -34.27 23.59 -10.56
CA THR A 399 -32.89 23.83 -11.01
C THR A 399 -32.28 24.98 -10.22
N GLY A 400 -31.21 24.67 -9.48
CA GLY A 400 -30.41 25.67 -8.76
C GLY A 400 -29.20 26.09 -9.59
N ASN A 401 -28.98 27.39 -9.73
CA ASN A 401 -27.80 27.96 -10.36
C ASN A 401 -26.88 28.57 -9.31
N PHE A 402 -25.59 28.34 -9.42
CA PHE A 402 -24.59 28.77 -8.46
C PHE A 402 -23.60 29.76 -9.12
N ILE A 403 -23.15 30.74 -8.35
CA ILE A 403 -22.07 31.66 -8.70
C ILE A 403 -21.05 31.58 -7.56
N GLU A 404 -19.78 31.26 -7.88
CA GLU A 404 -18.70 31.09 -6.91
C GLU A 404 -19.09 30.19 -5.72
N ASN A 405 -19.64 29.00 -6.03
CA ASN A 405 -20.14 28.02 -5.07
C ASN A 405 -21.29 28.51 -4.16
N LYS A 406 -21.90 29.67 -4.45
CA LYS A 406 -23.03 30.20 -3.70
C LYS A 406 -24.29 30.08 -4.54
N LEU A 407 -25.36 29.56 -3.92
CA LEU A 407 -26.67 29.48 -4.57
C LEU A 407 -27.17 30.89 -4.92
N SER A 408 -27.49 31.12 -6.17
CA SER A 408 -27.92 32.41 -6.73
C SER A 408 -29.40 32.40 -7.07
N ILE A 409 -29.84 31.41 -7.83
CA ILE A 409 -31.23 31.33 -8.31
C ILE A 409 -31.70 29.88 -8.22
N ILE A 410 -32.95 29.67 -7.78
CA ILE A 410 -33.64 28.39 -7.97
C ILE A 410 -34.87 28.63 -8.83
N ASN A 411 -34.97 27.87 -9.91
CA ASN A 411 -36.15 27.84 -10.78
C ASN A 411 -36.97 26.58 -10.43
N VAL A 412 -38.20 26.74 -10.06
CA VAL A 412 -39.18 25.68 -9.79
C VAL A 412 -40.12 25.59 -10.98
N SER A 413 -40.33 24.40 -11.54
CA SER A 413 -41.22 24.18 -12.65
C SER A 413 -42.14 22.98 -12.41
N GLY A 414 -43.37 23.09 -12.95
CA GLY A 414 -44.45 22.12 -12.81
C GLY A 414 -45.10 22.18 -11.45
N ASN A 415 -46.32 22.67 -11.39
CA ASN A 415 -47.16 22.73 -10.20
C ASN A 415 -46.43 23.30 -8.94
N GLY A 416 -45.74 24.43 -9.13
CA GLY A 416 -45.03 25.11 -8.05
C GLY A 416 -45.99 25.54 -6.96
N GLN A 417 -45.71 25.12 -5.72
CA GLN A 417 -46.46 25.52 -4.52
C GLN A 417 -45.51 26.11 -3.51
N SER A 418 -45.92 27.17 -2.84
CA SER A 418 -45.17 27.76 -1.73
C SER A 418 -46.05 28.11 -0.53
N ILE A 419 -45.44 27.96 0.63
CA ILE A 419 -45.94 28.52 1.91
C ILE A 419 -44.89 29.50 2.40
N TYR A 420 -45.30 30.74 2.67
CA TYR A 420 -44.44 31.77 3.20
C TYR A 420 -45.10 32.47 4.37
N PHE A 421 -44.44 32.48 5.55
CA PHE A 421 -44.92 33.15 6.75
C PHE A 421 -44.57 34.64 6.70
N LEU A 422 -45.61 35.49 6.80
CA LEU A 422 -45.49 36.94 6.77
C LEU A 422 -45.18 37.47 8.14
N LYS A 423 -44.16 38.30 8.28
CA LYS A 423 -43.76 38.89 9.56
C LYS A 423 -43.87 40.40 9.53
N GLU A 424 -44.39 40.95 10.60
CA GLU A 424 -44.28 42.37 10.91
C GLU A 424 -43.37 42.52 12.13
N LYS A 425 -42.24 43.24 11.97
CA LYS A 425 -41.18 43.30 12.99
C LYS A 425 -40.65 41.89 13.34
N LYS A 426 -41.06 41.33 14.51
CA LYS A 426 -40.64 39.98 14.95
C LYS A 426 -41.80 39.00 15.04
N GLU A 427 -43.05 39.47 14.86
CA GLU A 427 -44.26 38.69 15.02
C GLU A 427 -44.78 38.18 13.70
N THR A 428 -45.22 36.92 13.63
CA THR A 428 -45.87 36.38 12.45
C THR A 428 -47.31 36.83 12.42
N ILE A 429 -47.69 37.54 11.34
CA ILE A 429 -49.04 38.12 11.17
C ILE A 429 -49.93 37.27 10.28
N GLY A 430 -49.36 36.38 9.49
CA GLY A 430 -50.12 35.53 8.57
C GLY A 430 -49.25 34.58 7.75
N MET A 431 -49.90 33.80 6.94
CA MET A 431 -49.28 32.86 6.01
C MET A 431 -49.83 33.08 4.61
N ASN A 432 -48.96 33.17 3.66
CA ASN A 432 -49.30 33.18 2.24
C ASN A 432 -49.09 31.78 1.66
N TYR A 433 -50.15 31.19 1.11
CA TYR A 433 -50.10 30.02 0.24
C TYR A 433 -50.18 30.47 -1.21
N LEU A 434 -49.32 29.96 -2.07
CA LEU A 434 -49.33 30.31 -3.48
C LEU A 434 -49.05 29.09 -4.37
N GLU A 435 -49.82 29.01 -5.45
CA GLU A 435 -49.63 28.05 -6.55
C GLU A 435 -49.28 28.80 -7.84
N SER A 436 -48.37 28.27 -8.62
CA SER A 436 -47.97 28.82 -9.90
C SER A 436 -47.31 27.76 -10.80
N SER A 437 -47.38 27.90 -12.08
CA SER A 437 -46.66 26.97 -13.01
C SER A 437 -45.16 27.07 -12.86
N THR A 438 -44.64 28.25 -12.53
CA THR A 438 -43.21 28.53 -12.34
C THR A 438 -42.99 29.45 -11.16
N ILE A 439 -41.97 29.13 -10.33
CA ILE A 439 -41.53 29.99 -9.22
C ILE A 439 -40.01 30.20 -9.37
N ASN A 440 -39.57 31.46 -9.36
CA ASN A 440 -38.17 31.85 -9.40
C ASN A 440 -37.75 32.47 -8.07
N LEU A 441 -36.78 31.87 -7.39
CA LEU A 441 -36.22 32.30 -6.13
C LEU A 441 -34.84 32.91 -6.39
N VAL A 442 -34.69 34.19 -6.02
CA VAL A 442 -33.39 34.87 -6.10
C VAL A 442 -32.77 34.99 -4.74
N PHE A 443 -31.55 34.53 -4.60
CA PHE A 443 -30.81 34.55 -3.33
C PHE A 443 -29.81 35.71 -3.30
N LYS A 444 -29.70 36.38 -2.19
CA LYS A 444 -28.68 37.38 -1.86
C LYS A 444 -28.20 37.17 -0.44
N ASN A 445 -26.87 37.12 -0.24
CA ASN A 445 -26.28 36.88 1.07
C ASN A 445 -26.83 35.61 1.76
N LYS A 446 -26.99 34.52 1.01
CA LYS A 446 -27.51 33.23 1.48
C LYS A 446 -28.99 33.21 1.91
N LYS A 447 -29.73 34.28 1.69
CA LYS A 447 -31.16 34.40 2.01
C LYS A 447 -31.98 34.65 0.76
N ILE A 448 -33.23 34.16 0.74
CA ILE A 448 -34.17 34.48 -0.33
C ILE A 448 -34.44 36.01 -0.27
N ASN A 449 -34.10 36.69 -1.35
CA ASN A 449 -34.28 38.12 -1.50
C ASN A 449 -35.57 38.42 -2.27
N ASN A 450 -35.84 37.71 -3.35
CA ASN A 450 -37.04 37.87 -4.16
C ASN A 450 -37.63 36.51 -4.51
N ILE A 451 -38.96 36.46 -4.60
CA ILE A 451 -39.71 35.33 -5.14
C ILE A 451 -40.59 35.87 -6.26
N ASN A 452 -40.36 35.38 -7.45
CA ASN A 452 -41.14 35.76 -8.65
C ASN A 452 -42.00 34.56 -9.07
N TYR A 453 -43.27 34.82 -9.33
CA TYR A 453 -44.25 33.82 -9.76
C TYR A 453 -44.69 34.16 -11.18
N GLU A 454 -44.70 33.18 -12.05
CA GLU A 454 -45.02 33.36 -13.47
C GLU A 454 -46.11 32.39 -13.89
N ALA A 455 -46.91 32.80 -14.92
CA ALA A 455 -47.99 32.03 -15.51
C ALA A 455 -49.13 31.67 -14.49
N THR A 456 -50.07 32.57 -14.37
CA THR A 456 -51.32 32.45 -13.64
C THR A 456 -51.16 32.07 -12.13
N PRO A 457 -50.48 32.90 -11.33
CA PRO A 457 -50.38 32.62 -9.87
C PRO A 457 -51.73 32.76 -9.19
N HIS A 458 -52.04 31.75 -8.32
CA HIS A 458 -53.17 31.79 -7.40
C HIS A 458 -52.63 31.91 -5.97
N SER A 459 -53.00 32.98 -5.28
CA SER A 459 -52.49 33.32 -3.94
C SER A 459 -53.62 33.42 -2.91
N LEU A 460 -53.41 32.83 -1.74
CA LEU A 460 -54.30 32.94 -0.59
C LEU A 460 -53.50 33.36 0.65
N THR A 461 -53.84 34.53 1.23
CA THR A 461 -53.24 34.97 2.49
C THR A 461 -54.23 34.74 3.64
N THR A 462 -53.76 34.02 4.67
CA THR A 462 -54.58 33.70 5.86
C THR A 462 -53.92 34.35 7.08
N PRO A 463 -54.63 35.20 7.85
CA PRO A 463 -54.15 35.70 9.14
C PRO A 463 -53.77 34.56 10.08
N ILE A 464 -52.77 34.77 10.95
CA ILE A 464 -52.21 33.69 11.79
C ILE A 464 -53.26 33.10 12.75
N GLU A 465 -54.18 33.91 13.24
CA GLU A 465 -55.29 33.54 14.13
C GLU A 465 -56.32 32.60 13.48
N ASN A 466 -56.45 32.67 12.15
CA ASN A 466 -57.37 31.83 11.39
C ASN A 466 -56.71 30.59 10.76
N LEU A 467 -55.40 30.48 10.95
CA LEU A 467 -54.59 29.42 10.29
C LEU A 467 -54.68 28.10 11.03
N LYS A 468 -55.33 27.10 10.43
CA LYS A 468 -55.40 25.74 11.00
C LYS A 468 -54.04 25.05 10.89
N HIS A 469 -53.72 24.20 11.86
CA HIS A 469 -52.44 23.50 11.93
C HIS A 469 -52.15 22.68 10.63
N LYS A 470 -53.15 21.99 10.08
CA LYS A 470 -52.98 21.19 8.83
C LYS A 470 -52.62 22.02 7.61
N ASP A 471 -53.00 23.28 7.55
CA ASP A 471 -52.82 24.17 6.41
C ASP A 471 -51.43 24.84 6.44
N ARG A 472 -50.66 24.64 7.54
CA ARG A 472 -49.28 25.15 7.70
C ARG A 472 -48.24 24.38 6.89
N PHE A 473 -48.61 23.24 6.30
CA PHE A 473 -47.65 22.35 5.65
C PHE A 473 -48.12 21.90 4.28
N LEU A 474 -47.19 21.96 3.31
CA LEU A 474 -47.43 21.36 2.02
C LEU A 474 -47.44 19.82 2.13
N LYS A 475 -48.14 19.15 1.23
CA LYS A 475 -48.10 17.69 1.13
C LYS A 475 -46.63 17.21 0.98
N GLU A 476 -46.26 16.18 1.71
CA GLU A 476 -44.88 15.60 1.75
C GLU A 476 -43.88 16.41 2.59
N PHE A 477 -44.30 17.45 3.27
CA PHE A 477 -43.45 18.19 4.21
C PHE A 477 -42.81 17.25 5.25
N LYS A 478 -41.47 17.36 5.41
CA LYS A 478 -40.69 16.65 6.43
C LYS A 478 -39.48 17.49 6.83
N TRP A 479 -39.48 17.94 8.08
CA TRP A 479 -38.30 18.57 8.65
C TRP A 479 -37.39 17.50 9.25
N ARG A 480 -36.16 17.33 8.67
CA ARG A 480 -35.28 16.19 8.94
C ARG A 480 -33.96 16.63 9.57
N ILE A 481 -33.94 17.73 10.32
CA ILE A 481 -32.70 18.29 10.93
C ILE A 481 -31.96 17.28 11.82
N ASN A 482 -32.70 16.40 12.50
CA ASN A 482 -32.14 15.37 13.36
C ASN A 482 -31.37 14.29 12.58
N GLU A 483 -31.52 14.25 11.26
CA GLU A 483 -30.80 13.35 10.38
C GLU A 483 -29.54 13.98 9.79
N LYS A 484 -29.27 15.27 10.07
CA LYS A 484 -28.11 16.00 9.56
C LYS A 484 -26.83 15.41 10.16
N PRO A 485 -25.94 14.87 9.36
CA PRO A 485 -24.69 14.33 9.88
C PRO A 485 -23.78 15.45 10.40
N THR A 486 -22.95 15.12 11.37
CA THR A 486 -21.88 16.00 11.82
C THR A 486 -20.66 15.88 10.91
N ILE A 487 -19.83 16.90 10.88
CA ILE A 487 -18.57 16.87 10.12
C ILE A 487 -17.68 15.72 10.60
N ASN A 488 -17.63 15.48 11.93
CA ASN A 488 -16.86 14.37 12.49
C ASN A 488 -17.34 12.99 12.02
N GLU A 489 -18.65 12.80 11.87
CA GLU A 489 -19.20 11.55 11.32
C GLU A 489 -18.85 11.32 9.84
N ILE A 490 -18.43 12.35 9.12
CA ILE A 490 -18.05 12.26 7.72
C ILE A 490 -16.55 12.06 7.58
N ILE A 491 -15.74 12.83 8.31
CA ILE A 491 -14.28 12.92 8.10
C ILE A 491 -13.51 11.98 9.04
N ASN A 492 -13.96 11.81 10.29
CA ASN A 492 -13.20 11.14 11.37
C ASN A 492 -13.84 9.81 11.82
N GLN A 493 -14.25 8.97 10.89
CA GLN A 493 -14.83 7.66 11.25
C GLN A 493 -13.83 6.68 11.83
#